data_0d04441503b413f2daa2b2b09ec7a87c
#
_entry.id   0d04441503b413f2daa2b2b09ec7a87c
#
_cell.length_a   1.000
_cell.length_b   1.000
_cell.length_c   1.000
_cell.angle_alpha   90.00
_cell.angle_beta   90.00
_cell.angle_gamma   90.00
#
_symmetry.space_group_name_H-M   'P 1'
#
loop_
_entity.id
_entity.type
_entity.pdbx_description
1 polymer ?
#
loop_
_entity_poly.entity_id
_entity_poly.type
_entity_poly.pdbx_seq_one_letter_code
_entity_poly.pdbx_strand_id
1 'polypeptide(L)'
;MKTTYASPADLPADQGAKPAVLVWDAPVRVFHWLMVLSFAGAYLTAESERWRLLHVTLGYTMVGLVGFRIVWGLIGSRHARFSSFVRGPAGVVRYVRSLFKGQPEHHVGHNPAGALAIIALLGLTLAIGASGWAVYNDVGAEWIEDLHEGAANF
;
A
#
# COMPACT_ATOMS: atom_id res chain seq x y z
N MET A 1 34.21 18.74 53.91
CA MET A 1 33.11 18.44 52.98
C MET A 1 33.73 17.60 51.87
N LYS A 2 33.55 16.26 51.85
CA LYS A 2 34.11 15.36 50.81
C LYS A 2 33.10 15.22 49.69
N THR A 3 33.38 15.79 48.52
CA THR A 3 32.60 15.62 47.32
C THR A 3 32.84 14.23 46.73
N THR A 4 31.93 13.31 46.90
CA THR A 4 32.00 11.97 46.30
C THR A 4 31.59 12.10 44.84
N TYR A 5 32.52 12.00 43.91
CA TYR A 5 32.21 11.87 42.49
C TYR A 5 31.69 10.45 42.24
N ALA A 6 30.49 10.35 41.64
CA ALA A 6 29.97 9.07 41.18
C ALA A 6 30.91 8.51 40.12
N SER A 7 31.25 7.23 40.23
CA SER A 7 32.05 6.51 39.24
C SER A 7 31.30 6.42 37.91
N PRO A 8 31.98 6.47 36.75
CA PRO A 8 31.37 6.19 35.46
C PRO A 8 30.65 4.82 35.36
N ALA A 9 30.97 3.90 36.30
CA ALA A 9 30.34 2.60 36.41
C ALA A 9 28.91 2.63 37.02
N ASP A 10 28.54 3.77 37.68
CA ASP A 10 27.25 3.92 38.35
C ASP A 10 26.19 4.59 37.45
N LEU A 11 26.52 4.89 36.19
CA LEU A 11 25.55 5.33 35.21
C LEU A 11 24.63 4.14 34.86
N PRO A 12 23.29 4.29 34.92
CA PRO A 12 22.38 3.21 34.52
C PRO A 12 22.76 2.81 33.10
N ALA A 13 23.08 1.51 32.92
CA ALA A 13 23.28 0.94 31.59
C ALA A 13 22.13 1.40 30.74
N ASP A 14 22.43 2.02 29.60
CA ASP A 14 21.48 2.48 28.59
C ASP A 14 20.32 1.46 28.51
N GLN A 15 19.15 1.85 29.02
CA GLN A 15 17.98 0.99 29.00
C GLN A 15 17.63 0.84 27.52
N GLY A 16 18.22 -0.18 26.93
CA GLY A 16 18.38 -0.52 25.53
C GLY A 16 17.31 0.08 24.66
N ALA A 17 17.67 1.11 23.90
CA ALA A 17 16.84 1.66 22.84
C ALA A 17 16.32 0.46 22.03
N LYS A 18 15.01 0.21 22.06
CA LYS A 18 14.41 -0.90 21.31
C LYS A 18 14.91 -0.81 19.87
N PRO A 19 15.46 -1.88 19.29
CA PRO A 19 16.02 -1.83 17.95
C PRO A 19 14.98 -1.29 16.98
N ALA A 20 15.34 -0.23 16.26
CA ALA A 20 14.46 0.35 15.24
C ALA A 20 14.18 -0.71 14.17
N VAL A 21 12.91 -1.04 13.97
CA VAL A 21 12.48 -2.03 12.97
C VAL A 21 12.10 -1.28 11.69
N LEU A 22 12.79 -1.59 10.59
CA LEU A 22 12.43 -1.05 9.27
C LEU A 22 11.16 -1.75 8.76
N VAL A 23 10.02 -1.09 8.92
CA VAL A 23 8.71 -1.61 8.50
C VAL A 23 8.47 -1.40 7.01
N TRP A 24 8.93 -0.28 6.45
CA TRP A 24 8.79 0.09 5.05
C TRP A 24 10.14 0.04 4.35
N ASP A 25 10.37 -1.00 3.58
CA ASP A 25 11.58 -1.15 2.79
C ASP A 25 11.61 -0.22 1.55
N ALA A 26 12.79 -0.02 0.98
CA ALA A 26 12.97 0.88 -0.17
C ALA A 26 12.11 0.46 -1.38
N PRO A 27 12.03 -0.83 -1.77
CA PRO A 27 11.17 -1.26 -2.87
C PRO A 27 9.68 -0.88 -2.70
N VAL A 28 9.11 -1.06 -1.49
CA VAL A 28 7.71 -0.69 -1.21
C VAL A 28 7.52 0.82 -1.25
N ARG A 29 8.49 1.60 -0.78
CA ARG A 29 8.44 3.07 -0.84
C ARG A 29 8.50 3.58 -2.28
N VAL A 30 9.40 3.05 -3.10
CA VAL A 30 9.51 3.41 -4.52
C VAL A 30 8.24 3.03 -5.27
N PHE A 31 7.75 1.79 -5.08
CA PHE A 31 6.47 1.35 -5.63
C PHE A 31 5.34 2.33 -5.30
N HIS A 32 5.21 2.73 -4.03
CA HIS A 32 4.14 3.62 -3.60
C HIS A 32 4.17 4.97 -4.32
N TRP A 33 5.34 5.61 -4.37
CA TRP A 33 5.45 6.92 -5.01
C TRP A 33 5.27 6.85 -6.53
N LEU A 34 5.79 5.82 -7.18
CA LEU A 34 5.56 5.60 -8.61
C LEU A 34 4.07 5.37 -8.89
N MET A 35 3.38 4.60 -8.04
CA MET A 35 1.93 4.39 -8.15
C MET A 35 1.16 5.69 -8.01
N VAL A 36 1.45 6.51 -6.99
CA VAL A 36 0.80 7.82 -6.78
C VAL A 36 1.01 8.75 -7.98
N LEU A 37 2.24 8.85 -8.48
CA LEU A 37 2.54 9.71 -9.63
C LEU A 37 1.88 9.21 -10.93
N SER A 38 1.88 7.89 -11.15
CA SER A 38 1.23 7.29 -12.32
C SER A 38 -0.28 7.48 -12.27
N PHE A 39 -0.90 7.27 -11.10
CA PHE A 39 -2.33 7.50 -10.92
C PHE A 39 -2.71 8.96 -11.15
N ALA A 40 -2.00 9.90 -10.50
CA ALA A 40 -2.25 11.32 -10.67
C ALA A 40 -2.11 11.76 -12.14
N GLY A 41 -1.04 11.29 -12.81
CA GLY A 41 -0.83 11.59 -14.24
C GLY A 41 -1.91 11.00 -15.14
N ALA A 42 -2.31 9.74 -14.91
CA ALA A 42 -3.39 9.09 -15.65
C ALA A 42 -4.73 9.83 -15.43
N TYR A 43 -5.06 10.16 -14.19
CA TYR A 43 -6.28 10.89 -13.85
C TYR A 43 -6.34 12.28 -14.52
N LEU A 44 -5.25 13.04 -14.47
CA LEU A 44 -5.19 14.37 -15.08
C LEU A 44 -5.23 14.36 -16.61
N THR A 45 -4.96 13.22 -17.23
CA THR A 45 -4.92 13.07 -18.69
C THR A 45 -6.12 12.30 -19.26
N ALA A 46 -7.04 11.82 -18.41
CA ALA A 46 -8.17 10.98 -18.79
C ALA A 46 -9.09 11.61 -19.85
N GLU A 47 -9.45 12.87 -19.68
CA GLU A 47 -10.39 13.62 -20.54
C GLU A 47 -9.77 14.14 -21.84
N SER A 48 -8.47 13.92 -22.07
CA SER A 48 -7.74 14.60 -23.14
C SER A 48 -7.29 13.65 -24.25
N GLU A 49 -7.90 13.77 -25.43
CA GLU A 49 -7.45 13.05 -26.63
C GLU A 49 -5.97 13.28 -26.97
N ARG A 50 -5.48 14.51 -26.73
CA ARG A 50 -4.06 14.84 -26.94
C ARG A 50 -3.12 14.00 -26.06
N TRP A 51 -3.56 13.65 -24.85
CA TRP A 51 -2.78 12.93 -23.85
C TRP A 51 -3.17 11.47 -23.69
N ARG A 52 -4.04 10.96 -24.58
CA ARG A 52 -4.55 9.57 -24.54
C ARG A 52 -3.42 8.54 -24.44
N LEU A 53 -2.36 8.68 -25.24
CA LEU A 53 -1.21 7.78 -25.18
C LEU A 53 -0.48 7.82 -23.82
N LEU A 54 -0.38 9.00 -23.21
CA LEU A 54 0.22 9.16 -21.89
C LEU A 54 -0.67 8.49 -20.82
N HIS A 55 -1.98 8.71 -20.88
CA HIS A 55 -2.95 8.05 -20.01
C HIS A 55 -2.79 6.52 -20.06
N VAL A 56 -2.80 5.94 -21.24
CA VAL A 56 -2.66 4.49 -21.46
C VAL A 56 -1.30 3.99 -20.96
N THR A 57 -0.22 4.71 -21.23
CA THR A 57 1.12 4.34 -20.77
C THR A 57 1.22 4.32 -19.24
N LEU A 58 0.64 5.32 -18.57
CA LEU A 58 0.59 5.38 -17.11
C LEU A 58 -0.28 4.27 -16.54
N GLY A 59 -1.41 3.94 -17.18
CA GLY A 59 -2.25 2.80 -16.82
C GLY A 59 -1.49 1.46 -16.87
N TYR A 60 -0.77 1.19 -17.95
CA TYR A 60 0.08 -0.01 -18.04
C TYR A 60 1.22 0.00 -17.02
N THR A 61 1.80 1.17 -16.75
CA THR A 61 2.81 1.31 -15.69
C THR A 61 2.23 0.90 -14.33
N MET A 62 1.01 1.32 -14.01
CA MET A 62 0.34 0.95 -12.77
C MET A 62 0.10 -0.57 -12.67
N VAL A 63 -0.36 -1.21 -13.76
CA VAL A 63 -0.52 -2.68 -13.80
C VAL A 63 0.82 -3.39 -13.57
N GLY A 64 1.89 -2.93 -14.21
CA GLY A 64 3.24 -3.44 -14.00
C GLY A 64 3.72 -3.29 -12.55
N LEU A 65 3.46 -2.13 -11.94
CA LEU A 65 3.76 -1.86 -10.52
C LEU A 65 2.97 -2.78 -9.58
N VAL A 66 1.69 -3.04 -9.88
CA VAL A 66 0.89 -4.01 -9.10
C VAL A 66 1.48 -5.42 -9.24
N GLY A 67 1.87 -5.84 -10.45
CA GLY A 67 2.57 -7.09 -10.68
C GLY A 67 3.85 -7.20 -9.83
N PHE A 68 4.69 -6.17 -9.87
CA PHE A 68 5.86 -6.07 -8.99
C PHE A 68 5.48 -6.18 -7.51
N ARG A 69 4.44 -5.47 -7.05
CA ARG A 69 4.00 -5.49 -5.65
C ARG A 69 3.51 -6.86 -5.22
N ILE A 70 2.82 -7.59 -6.10
CA ILE A 70 2.38 -8.97 -5.83
C ILE A 70 3.60 -9.88 -5.64
N VAL A 71 4.54 -9.85 -6.58
CA VAL A 71 5.77 -10.65 -6.48
C VAL A 71 6.54 -10.29 -5.21
N TRP A 72 6.77 -8.99 -4.93
CA TRP A 72 7.45 -8.54 -3.72
C TRP A 72 6.67 -8.88 -2.44
N GLY A 73 5.35 -8.93 -2.53
CA GLY A 73 4.47 -9.37 -1.44
C GLY A 73 4.57 -10.87 -1.12
N LEU A 74 5.12 -11.68 -2.02
CA LEU A 74 5.35 -13.10 -1.81
C LEU A 74 6.78 -13.39 -1.33
N ILE A 75 7.79 -12.78 -1.96
CA ILE A 75 9.20 -13.12 -1.76
C ILE A 75 10.03 -12.00 -1.08
N GLY A 76 9.48 -10.79 -0.92
CA GLY A 76 10.18 -9.62 -0.41
C GLY A 76 10.56 -9.69 1.08
N SER A 77 10.89 -8.54 1.65
CA SER A 77 11.28 -8.43 3.07
C SER A 77 10.15 -8.88 4.01
N ARG A 78 10.52 -9.27 5.25
CA ARG A 78 9.58 -9.83 6.23
C ARG A 78 8.30 -8.98 6.39
N HIS A 79 8.43 -7.64 6.47
CA HIS A 79 7.30 -6.72 6.68
C HIS A 79 6.58 -6.34 5.38
N ALA A 80 7.18 -6.57 4.19
CA ALA A 80 6.55 -6.36 2.90
C ALA A 80 5.67 -7.53 2.47
N ARG A 81 5.92 -8.75 3.01
CA ARG A 81 5.17 -9.95 2.64
C ARG A 81 3.72 -9.90 3.11
N PHE A 82 2.79 -10.27 2.25
CA PHE A 82 1.36 -10.37 2.57
C PHE A 82 1.10 -11.28 3.78
N SER A 83 1.84 -12.39 3.90
CA SER A 83 1.72 -13.32 5.03
C SER A 83 2.02 -12.70 6.39
N SER A 84 2.73 -11.57 6.45
CA SER A 84 3.08 -10.90 7.70
C SER A 84 1.94 -10.03 8.26
N PHE A 85 1.04 -9.55 7.41
CA PHE A 85 0.01 -8.59 7.80
C PHE A 85 -1.41 -8.93 7.34
N VAL A 86 -1.57 -9.75 6.29
CA VAL A 86 -2.91 -10.18 5.85
C VAL A 86 -3.43 -11.22 6.83
N ARG A 87 -4.46 -10.86 7.57
CA ARG A 87 -5.14 -11.72 8.53
C ARG A 87 -6.50 -12.11 7.96
N GLY A 88 -6.94 -13.34 8.26
CA GLY A 88 -8.25 -13.81 7.81
C GLY A 88 -9.41 -12.90 8.27
N PRO A 89 -10.61 -13.07 7.70
CA PRO A 89 -11.77 -12.20 7.95
C PRO A 89 -12.11 -12.06 9.44
N ALA A 90 -11.94 -13.12 10.22
CA ALA A 90 -12.11 -13.09 11.67
C ALA A 90 -11.17 -12.09 12.37
N GLY A 91 -9.93 -11.93 11.88
CA GLY A 91 -8.97 -10.97 12.39
C GLY A 91 -9.40 -9.52 12.10
N VAL A 92 -9.94 -9.26 10.91
CA VAL A 92 -10.48 -7.96 10.51
C VAL A 92 -11.68 -7.60 11.38
N VAL A 93 -12.65 -8.50 11.52
CA VAL A 93 -13.86 -8.29 12.37
C VAL A 93 -13.48 -8.00 13.81
N ARG A 94 -12.54 -8.77 14.38
CA ARG A 94 -12.05 -8.54 15.75
C ARG A 94 -11.41 -7.17 15.90
N TYR A 95 -10.56 -6.77 14.95
CA TYR A 95 -9.90 -5.46 14.94
C TYR A 95 -10.93 -4.31 14.85
N VAL A 96 -11.86 -4.38 13.91
CA VAL A 96 -12.92 -3.37 13.77
C VAL A 96 -13.75 -3.26 15.05
N ARG A 97 -14.11 -4.40 15.66
CA ARG A 97 -14.84 -4.41 16.95
C ARG A 97 -14.02 -3.77 18.08
N SER A 98 -12.68 -3.93 18.08
CA SER A 98 -11.80 -3.30 19.08
C SER A 98 -11.77 -1.77 18.95
N LEU A 99 -11.87 -1.24 17.72
CA LEU A 99 -11.98 0.20 17.46
C LEU A 99 -13.28 0.77 18.08
N PHE A 100 -14.42 0.10 17.84
CA PHE A 100 -15.70 0.54 18.42
C PHE A 100 -15.74 0.47 19.95
N LYS A 101 -14.90 -0.38 20.58
CA LYS A 101 -14.77 -0.48 22.04
C LYS A 101 -13.77 0.53 22.63
N GLY A 102 -13.15 1.39 21.81
CA GLY A 102 -12.14 2.34 22.26
C GLY A 102 -10.83 1.72 22.74
N GLN A 103 -10.58 0.45 22.43
CA GLN A 103 -9.39 -0.32 22.82
C GLN A 103 -8.71 -0.92 21.57
N PRO A 104 -8.12 -0.09 20.68
CA PRO A 104 -7.52 -0.57 19.45
C PRO A 104 -6.32 -1.49 19.75
N GLU A 105 -6.29 -2.64 19.07
CA GLU A 105 -5.14 -3.55 19.10
C GLU A 105 -3.94 -2.85 18.43
N HIS A 106 -2.80 -2.77 19.11
CA HIS A 106 -1.57 -2.22 18.55
C HIS A 106 -0.84 -3.26 17.69
N HIS A 107 -0.52 -2.87 16.46
CA HIS A 107 0.20 -3.73 15.51
C HIS A 107 1.49 -3.04 15.05
N VAL A 108 2.59 -3.80 14.98
CA VAL A 108 3.82 -3.34 14.31
C VAL A 108 3.63 -3.52 12.80
N GLY A 109 3.57 -2.42 12.05
CA GLY A 109 3.27 -2.42 10.62
C GLY A 109 1.78 -2.21 10.32
N HIS A 110 1.26 -2.92 9.31
CA HIS A 110 -0.13 -2.73 8.89
C HIS A 110 -1.10 -3.43 9.85
N ASN A 111 -2.13 -2.70 10.27
CA ASN A 111 -3.24 -3.29 11.00
C ASN A 111 -4.18 -4.08 10.05
N PRO A 112 -5.07 -4.93 10.55
CA PRO A 112 -5.94 -5.76 9.71
C PRO A 112 -6.83 -4.98 8.73
N ALA A 113 -7.30 -3.79 9.10
CA ALA A 113 -8.09 -2.94 8.21
C ALA A 113 -7.22 -2.34 7.10
N GLY A 114 -6.01 -1.86 7.42
CA GLY A 114 -5.03 -1.40 6.43
C GLY A 114 -4.60 -2.52 5.48
N ALA A 115 -4.46 -3.75 5.97
CA ALA A 115 -4.18 -4.92 5.15
C ALA A 115 -5.30 -5.16 4.12
N LEU A 116 -6.56 -5.10 4.54
CA LEU A 116 -7.71 -5.24 3.65
C LEU A 116 -7.75 -4.13 2.61
N ALA A 117 -7.52 -2.87 3.02
CA ALA A 117 -7.47 -1.73 2.11
C ALA A 117 -6.38 -1.90 1.04
N ILE A 118 -5.19 -2.38 1.41
CA ILE A 118 -4.11 -2.65 0.44
C ILE A 118 -4.55 -3.69 -0.59
N ILE A 119 -5.14 -4.82 -0.17
CA ILE A 119 -5.60 -5.86 -1.09
C ILE A 119 -6.72 -5.33 -1.99
N ALA A 120 -7.67 -4.56 -1.43
CA ALA A 120 -8.75 -3.95 -2.19
C ALA A 120 -8.22 -2.96 -3.25
N LEU A 121 -7.27 -2.09 -2.89
CA LEU A 121 -6.66 -1.13 -3.82
C LEU A 121 -5.86 -1.83 -4.92
N LEU A 122 -5.10 -2.88 -4.61
CA LEU A 122 -4.41 -3.67 -5.63
C LEU A 122 -5.40 -4.33 -6.60
N GLY A 123 -6.49 -4.92 -6.07
CA GLY A 123 -7.55 -5.52 -6.89
C GLY A 123 -8.28 -4.48 -7.74
N LEU A 124 -8.61 -3.33 -7.18
CA LEU A 124 -9.26 -2.23 -7.91
C LEU A 124 -8.35 -1.71 -9.03
N THR A 125 -7.05 -1.51 -8.76
CA THR A 125 -6.09 -1.08 -9.79
C THR A 125 -6.00 -2.09 -10.95
N LEU A 126 -6.03 -3.40 -10.65
CA LEU A 126 -6.06 -4.43 -11.69
C LEU A 126 -7.38 -4.39 -12.51
N ALA A 127 -8.51 -4.17 -11.84
CA ALA A 127 -9.81 -4.05 -12.52
C ALA A 127 -9.84 -2.81 -13.45
N ILE A 128 -9.35 -1.66 -12.97
CA ILE A 128 -9.21 -0.44 -13.77
C ILE A 128 -8.25 -0.68 -14.96
N GLY A 129 -7.12 -1.33 -14.72
CA GLY A 129 -6.16 -1.64 -15.78
C GLY A 129 -6.73 -2.60 -16.84
N ALA A 130 -7.48 -3.62 -16.42
CA ALA A 130 -8.11 -4.58 -17.31
C ALA A 130 -9.23 -3.94 -18.14
N SER A 131 -10.10 -3.13 -17.51
CA SER A 131 -11.17 -2.41 -18.22
C SER A 131 -10.59 -1.34 -19.16
N GLY A 132 -9.55 -0.60 -18.73
CA GLY A 132 -8.87 0.37 -19.59
C GLY A 132 -8.17 -0.27 -20.79
N TRP A 133 -7.59 -1.46 -20.60
CA TRP A 133 -7.07 -2.25 -21.73
C TRP A 133 -8.18 -2.66 -22.71
N ALA A 134 -9.33 -3.08 -22.20
CA ALA A 134 -10.46 -3.47 -23.03
C ALA A 134 -11.00 -2.28 -23.84
N VAL A 135 -11.19 -1.13 -23.20
CA VAL A 135 -11.60 0.13 -23.86
C VAL A 135 -10.60 0.53 -24.95
N TYR A 136 -9.30 0.51 -24.64
CA TYR A 136 -8.24 0.90 -25.57
C TYR A 136 -8.16 0.03 -26.82
N ASN A 137 -8.54 -1.25 -26.72
CA ASN A 137 -8.51 -2.24 -27.81
C ASN A 137 -9.89 -2.49 -28.43
N ASP A 138 -10.89 -1.66 -28.16
CA ASP A 138 -12.26 -1.80 -28.65
C ASP A 138 -12.87 -3.18 -28.32
N VAL A 139 -12.50 -3.75 -27.17
CA VAL A 139 -12.99 -5.04 -26.68
C VAL A 139 -14.13 -4.80 -25.69
N GLY A 140 -15.32 -5.21 -26.04
CA GLY A 140 -16.49 -5.18 -25.18
C GLY A 140 -17.52 -4.14 -25.57
N ALA A 141 -18.49 -3.90 -24.69
CA ALA A 141 -19.59 -2.96 -24.88
C ALA A 141 -19.37 -1.68 -24.06
N GLU A 142 -20.21 -0.66 -24.27
CA GLU A 142 -20.18 0.66 -23.58
C GLU A 142 -20.11 0.54 -22.05
N TRP A 143 -20.72 -0.50 -21.46
CA TRP A 143 -20.66 -0.71 -20.01
C TRP A 143 -19.25 -0.91 -19.46
N ILE A 144 -18.25 -1.32 -20.28
CA ILE A 144 -16.85 -1.45 -19.85
C ILE A 144 -16.22 -0.07 -19.66
N GLU A 145 -16.59 0.89 -20.51
CA GLU A 145 -16.16 2.28 -20.36
C GLU A 145 -16.72 2.87 -19.07
N ASP A 146 -18.03 2.72 -18.83
CA ASP A 146 -18.68 3.13 -17.57
C ASP A 146 -18.02 2.48 -16.34
N LEU A 147 -17.65 1.20 -16.46
CA LEU A 147 -16.96 0.48 -15.40
C LEU A 147 -15.56 1.06 -15.15
N HIS A 148 -14.82 1.36 -16.22
CA HIS A 148 -13.47 1.94 -16.12
C HIS A 148 -13.52 3.30 -15.42
N GLU A 149 -14.39 4.19 -15.88
CA GLU A 149 -14.58 5.53 -15.29
C GLU A 149 -15.09 5.45 -13.86
N GLY A 150 -16.12 4.67 -13.61
CA GLY A 150 -16.71 4.50 -12.28
C GLY A 150 -15.72 3.94 -11.27
N ALA A 151 -14.90 2.95 -11.68
CA ALA A 151 -13.87 2.39 -10.82
C ALA A 151 -12.71 3.35 -10.55
N ALA A 152 -12.36 4.22 -11.50
CA ALA A 152 -11.30 5.21 -11.35
C ALA A 152 -11.72 6.40 -10.47
N ASN A 153 -13.01 6.69 -10.39
CA ASN A 153 -13.59 7.79 -9.61
C ASN A 153 -14.06 7.36 -8.19
N PHE A 154 -13.98 6.05 -7.87
CA PHE A 154 -14.36 5.52 -6.55
C PHE A 154 -13.24 5.71 -5.52
#